data_b73ef7b045167b845a5059e1ac54007b
#
_entry.id   b73ef7b045167b845a5059e1ac54007b
#
_cell.length_a   1.000
_cell.length_b   1.000
_cell.length_c   1.000
_cell.angle_alpha   90.00
_cell.angle_beta   90.00
_cell.angle_gamma   90.00
#
_symmetry.space_group_name_H-M   'P 1'
#
loop_
_entity.id
_entity.type
_entity.pdbx_description
1 polymer ?
#
loop_
_entity_poly.entity_id
_entity_poly.type
_entity_poly.pdbx_seq_one_letter_code
_entity_poly.pdbx_strand_id
1 'polypeptide(L)'
;MYLNFKDGNMKTSSEGQGQSASELISKRIVELGDWRGEALGRMRKLIRQADPDVVEEWKWMGTPVWSHDGIICTGESYKKVVKLTFAKGASLPDPARLFNSSLDGNVRRAIDIHEGEEVNESAFKALVRQAVALNSSGKSKPSKKAARKRPPEGS
;
A
#
# COMPACT_ATOMS: atom_id res chain seq x y z
N MET A 1 -20.72 -0.38 25.43
CA MET A 1 -20.29 -0.64 25.22
C MET A 1 -20.09 -0.77 24.90
N TYR A 2 -19.81 -0.60 24.47
CA TYR A 2 -19.15 -0.78 24.06
C TYR A 2 -19.42 -1.09 23.47
N LEU A 3 -19.45 -1.01 23.10
CA LEU A 3 -19.28 -1.36 22.56
C LEU A 3 -19.49 -1.78 22.01
N ASN A 4 -19.57 -1.75 21.76
CA ASN A 4 -19.34 -2.26 21.32
C ASN A 4 -19.53 -2.59 20.72
N PHE A 5 -19.71 -2.50 20.35
CA PHE A 5 -19.42 -3.00 20.02
C PHE A 5 -19.85 -3.38 19.54
N LYS A 6 -20.01 -3.26 19.31
CA LYS A 6 -19.98 -3.70 19.02
C LYS A 6 -20.26 -4.12 18.55
N ASP A 7 -20.11 -4.14 18.05
CA ASP A 7 -19.94 -4.64 17.66
C ASP A 7 -20.10 -5.04 17.15
N GLY A 8 -20.14 -4.88 16.72
CA GLY A 8 -19.86 -5.31 16.33
C GLY A 8 -19.95 -5.63 15.71
N ASN A 9 -19.74 -5.80 15.34
CA ASN A 9 -19.26 -6.21 14.94
C ASN A 9 -19.05 -6.71 14.51
N MET A 10 -18.77 -6.75 13.88
CA MET A 10 -18.18 -7.30 13.63
C MET A 10 -17.93 -7.80 13.11
N LYS A 11 -17.44 -8.10 12.30
CA LYS A 11 -16.86 -8.75 11.94
C LYS A 11 -16.13 -9.01 11.40
N THR A 12 -15.73 -9.45 10.81
CA THR A 12 -14.89 -9.89 10.51
C THR A 12 -13.91 -10.24 10.36
N SER A 13 -13.44 -10.70 10.08
CA SER A 13 -12.53 -11.20 10.06
C SER A 13 -11.70 -11.54 10.72
N SER A 14 -11.49 -11.87 10.70
CA SER A 14 -10.77 -12.22 11.36
C SER A 14 -10.20 -12.24 12.11
N GLU A 15 -10.08 -12.31 12.12
CA GLU A 15 -9.44 -12.44 12.86
C GLU A 15 -9.46 -12.06 14.04
N GLY A 16 -9.12 -11.98 14.48
CA GLY A 16 -9.07 -11.72 15.71
C GLY A 16 -10.22 -11.21 16.16
N GLN A 17 -10.70 -11.47 16.03
CA GLN A 17 -11.64 -11.17 16.31
C GLN A 17 -12.07 -9.91 16.05
N GLY A 18 -11.98 -9.69 15.14
CA GLY A 18 -12.93 -8.73 14.84
C GLY A 18 -12.51 -7.39 14.37
N GLN A 19 -11.28 -7.01 14.51
CA GLN A 19 -10.83 -5.72 14.01
C GLN A 19 -10.51 -5.83 12.53
N SER A 20 -10.98 -4.86 11.74
CA SER A 20 -10.66 -4.80 10.33
C SER A 20 -9.20 -4.39 10.15
N ALA A 21 -8.67 -4.62 8.95
CA ALA A 21 -7.33 -4.16 8.61
C ALA A 21 -7.22 -2.64 8.77
N SER A 22 -8.23 -1.90 8.32
CA SER A 22 -8.22 -0.45 8.43
C SER A 22 -8.15 0.00 9.88
N GLU A 23 -8.86 -0.67 10.77
CA GLU A 23 -8.82 -0.37 12.20
C GLU A 23 -7.44 -0.65 12.79
N LEU A 24 -6.83 -1.76 12.39
CA LEU A 24 -5.50 -2.13 12.87
C LEU A 24 -4.46 -1.12 12.39
N ILE A 25 -4.57 -0.65 11.15
CA ILE A 25 -3.67 0.37 10.64
C ILE A 25 -3.84 1.67 11.40
N SER A 26 -5.10 2.09 11.64
CA SER A 26 -5.38 3.29 12.42
C SER A 26 -4.78 3.19 13.82
N LYS A 27 -4.92 2.03 14.43
CA LYS A 27 -4.36 1.79 15.75
C LYS A 27 -2.83 1.89 15.74
N ARG A 28 -2.18 1.30 14.75
CA ARG A 28 -0.73 1.39 14.62
C ARG A 28 -0.27 2.84 14.51
N ILE A 29 -0.97 3.65 13.71
CA ILE A 29 -0.62 5.05 13.54
C ILE A 29 -0.67 5.79 14.88
N VAL A 30 -1.74 5.55 15.65
CA VAL A 30 -1.87 6.17 16.97
C VAL A 30 -0.80 5.68 17.94
N GLU A 31 -0.52 4.39 17.93
CA GLU A 31 0.45 3.80 18.85
C GLU A 31 1.86 4.29 18.63
N LEU A 32 2.21 4.64 17.39
CA LEU A 32 3.53 5.18 17.11
C LEU A 32 3.75 6.51 17.84
N GLY A 33 2.72 7.35 17.91
CA GLY A 33 2.69 8.50 18.81
C GLY A 33 3.70 9.61 18.55
N ASP A 34 4.45 9.54 17.46
CA ASP A 34 5.46 10.52 17.14
C ASP A 34 5.42 10.80 15.63
N TRP A 35 6.51 11.38 15.10
CA TRP A 35 6.58 11.74 13.68
C TRP A 35 6.32 10.55 12.75
N ARG A 36 6.64 9.33 13.20
CA ARG A 36 6.41 8.13 12.37
C ARG A 36 4.92 7.89 12.16
N GLY A 37 4.12 8.10 13.19
CA GLY A 37 2.66 8.00 13.07
C GLY A 37 2.12 9.04 12.10
N GLU A 38 2.62 10.27 12.21
CA GLU A 38 2.20 11.33 11.30
C GLU A 38 2.58 11.01 9.85
N ALA A 39 3.82 10.53 9.66
CA ALA A 39 4.30 10.19 8.32
C ALA A 39 3.47 9.05 7.72
N LEU A 40 3.29 7.96 8.47
CA LEU A 40 2.53 6.82 7.99
C LEU A 40 1.08 7.21 7.69
N GLY A 41 0.48 7.99 8.57
CA GLY A 41 -0.90 8.48 8.38
C GLY A 41 -1.03 9.33 7.13
N ARG A 42 -0.04 10.20 6.89
CA ARG A 42 -0.04 11.03 5.70
C ARG A 42 0.05 10.19 4.43
N MET A 43 0.96 9.22 4.42
CA MET A 43 1.12 8.35 3.24
C MET A 43 -0.13 7.53 2.99
N ARG A 44 -0.76 7.02 4.06
CA ARG A 44 -2.04 6.33 3.94
C ARG A 44 -3.09 7.19 3.27
N LYS A 45 -3.19 8.44 3.72
CA LYS A 45 -4.15 9.39 3.15
C LYS A 45 -3.90 9.61 1.67
N LEU A 46 -2.64 9.80 1.30
CA LEU A 46 -2.28 10.02 -0.10
C LEU A 46 -2.58 8.80 -0.97
N ILE A 47 -2.32 7.60 -0.44
CA ILE A 47 -2.65 6.36 -1.16
C ILE A 47 -4.15 6.29 -1.43
N ARG A 48 -4.96 6.58 -0.42
CA ARG A 48 -6.41 6.49 -0.54
C ARG A 48 -6.96 7.59 -1.45
N GLN A 49 -6.31 8.74 -1.49
CA GLN A 49 -6.69 9.80 -2.42
C GLN A 49 -6.34 9.43 -3.84
N ALA A 50 -5.17 8.80 -4.04
CA ALA A 50 -4.74 8.38 -5.37
C ALA A 50 -5.62 7.28 -5.92
N ASP A 51 -6.09 6.40 -5.05
CA ASP A 51 -6.89 5.24 -5.45
C ASP A 51 -8.00 5.00 -4.42
N PRO A 52 -9.19 5.59 -4.64
CA PRO A 52 -10.30 5.41 -3.70
C PRO A 52 -10.75 3.96 -3.54
N ASP A 53 -10.41 3.09 -4.49
CA ASP A 53 -10.80 1.68 -4.45
C ASP A 53 -9.73 0.79 -3.83
N VAL A 54 -8.66 1.38 -3.31
CA VAL A 54 -7.58 0.59 -2.71
C VAL A 54 -8.10 -0.22 -1.53
N VAL A 55 -7.59 -1.44 -1.39
CA VAL A 55 -7.93 -2.31 -0.27
C VAL A 55 -6.80 -2.26 0.74
N GLU A 56 -7.15 -2.02 1.99
CA GLU A 56 -6.19 -2.04 3.09
C GLU A 56 -6.17 -3.43 3.71
N GLU A 57 -4.97 -3.95 3.94
CA GLU A 57 -4.78 -5.28 4.52
C GLU A 57 -3.77 -5.20 5.65
N TRP A 58 -3.81 -6.21 6.51
CA TRP A 58 -2.92 -6.33 7.64
C TRP A 58 -2.29 -7.72 7.54
N LYS A 59 -1.01 -7.77 7.21
CA LYS A 59 -0.37 -9.05 6.88
C LYS A 59 0.89 -9.28 7.71
N TRP A 60 1.36 -10.49 7.67
CA TRP A 60 2.66 -10.88 8.23
C TRP A 60 2.87 -10.37 9.65
N MET A 61 1.86 -10.59 10.49
CA MET A 61 1.94 -10.28 11.91
C MET A 61 2.11 -8.79 12.20
N GLY A 62 1.57 -7.94 11.34
CA GLY A 62 1.51 -6.54 11.69
C GLY A 62 2.00 -5.56 10.66
N THR A 63 1.91 -5.89 9.38
CA THR A 63 2.33 -4.97 8.33
C THR A 63 1.13 -4.40 7.59
N PRO A 64 0.95 -3.08 7.59
CA PRO A 64 -0.04 -2.44 6.72
C PRO A 64 0.30 -2.67 5.26
N VAL A 65 -0.69 -3.08 4.48
CA VAL A 65 -0.54 -3.37 3.06
C VAL A 65 -1.68 -2.72 2.30
N TRP A 66 -1.37 -2.16 1.15
CA TRP A 66 -2.37 -1.57 0.25
C TRP A 66 -2.34 -2.34 -1.05
N SER A 67 -3.52 -2.77 -1.51
CA SER A 67 -3.64 -3.67 -2.66
C SER A 67 -4.72 -3.17 -3.61
N HIS A 68 -4.51 -3.46 -4.89
CA HIS A 68 -5.50 -3.25 -5.94
C HIS A 68 -5.06 -4.15 -7.10
N ASP A 69 -5.79 -5.28 -7.29
CA ASP A 69 -5.41 -6.32 -8.24
C ASP A 69 -3.98 -6.83 -7.96
N GLY A 70 -3.64 -6.94 -6.68
CA GLY A 70 -2.31 -7.32 -6.22
C GLY A 70 -1.75 -6.24 -5.31
N ILE A 71 -0.66 -6.55 -4.64
CA ILE A 71 -0.07 -5.61 -3.69
C ILE A 71 0.48 -4.40 -4.44
N ILE A 72 0.10 -3.22 -3.97
CA ILE A 72 0.67 -1.94 -4.42
C ILE A 72 1.91 -1.66 -3.60
N CYS A 73 1.75 -1.50 -2.30
CA CYS A 73 2.86 -1.19 -1.41
C CYS A 73 2.56 -1.62 0.02
N THR A 74 3.61 -1.68 0.82
CA THR A 74 3.53 -1.94 2.24
C THR A 74 4.08 -0.73 2.99
N GLY A 75 3.62 -0.56 4.24
CA GLY A 75 4.11 0.52 5.09
C GLY A 75 4.70 -0.05 6.36
N GLU A 76 5.99 0.17 6.56
CA GLU A 76 6.67 -0.31 7.74
C GLU A 76 7.24 0.86 8.51
N SER A 77 7.29 0.74 9.83
CA SER A 77 7.86 1.76 10.68
C SER A 77 8.97 1.13 11.51
N TYR A 78 10.12 1.75 11.45
CA TYR A 78 11.29 1.35 12.20
C TYR A 78 11.64 2.49 13.16
N LYS A 79 12.71 2.32 13.92
CA LYS A 79 13.04 3.31 14.94
C LYS A 79 13.25 4.71 14.36
N LYS A 80 13.87 4.80 13.19
CA LYS A 80 14.25 6.09 12.61
C LYS A 80 13.77 6.29 11.18
N VAL A 81 12.90 5.42 10.70
CA VAL A 81 12.45 5.51 9.32
C VAL A 81 11.06 4.91 9.16
N VAL A 82 10.27 5.54 8.30
CA VAL A 82 9.03 4.95 7.80
C VAL A 82 9.31 4.56 6.35
N LYS A 83 9.05 3.30 6.02
CA LYS A 83 9.42 2.76 4.73
C LYS A 83 8.18 2.34 3.95
N LEU A 84 8.01 2.88 2.75
CA LEU A 84 6.96 2.47 1.81
C LEU A 84 7.62 1.64 0.73
N THR A 85 7.33 0.35 0.68
CA THR A 85 7.93 -0.56 -0.30
C THR A 85 6.91 -0.89 -1.38
N PHE A 86 7.21 -0.52 -2.61
CA PHE A 86 6.35 -0.82 -3.75
C PHE A 86 6.71 -2.19 -4.30
N ALA A 87 5.72 -3.07 -4.36
CA ALA A 87 5.93 -4.48 -4.71
C ALA A 87 6.55 -4.65 -6.10
N LYS A 88 6.20 -3.76 -7.03
CA LYS A 88 6.73 -3.81 -8.40
C LYS A 88 7.46 -2.52 -8.75
N GLY A 89 8.10 -1.93 -7.75
CA GLY A 89 8.73 -0.62 -7.90
C GLY A 89 9.74 -0.55 -9.04
N ALA A 90 10.48 -1.64 -9.28
CA ALA A 90 11.47 -1.66 -10.34
C ALA A 90 10.88 -1.49 -11.73
N SER A 91 9.59 -1.76 -11.88
CA SER A 91 8.88 -1.63 -13.16
C SER A 91 8.13 -0.32 -13.30
N LEU A 92 8.24 0.57 -12.31
CA LEU A 92 7.53 1.84 -12.34
C LEU A 92 8.46 2.95 -12.81
N PRO A 93 8.00 3.81 -13.72
CA PRO A 93 8.74 5.02 -14.01
C PRO A 93 8.63 5.92 -12.77
N ASP A 94 9.73 6.45 -12.33
CA ASP A 94 9.79 7.28 -11.14
C ASP A 94 10.50 8.57 -11.51
N PRO A 95 9.85 9.42 -12.31
CA PRO A 95 10.52 10.62 -12.83
C PRO A 95 10.91 11.59 -11.72
N ALA A 96 10.20 11.60 -10.60
CA ALA A 96 10.52 12.46 -9.48
C ALA A 96 11.58 11.87 -8.56
N ARG A 97 12.02 10.65 -8.85
CA ARG A 97 13.06 9.96 -8.08
C ARG A 97 12.70 9.83 -6.62
N LEU A 98 11.48 9.36 -6.36
CA LEU A 98 11.02 9.15 -4.99
C LEU A 98 11.69 7.93 -4.36
N PHE A 99 11.95 6.89 -5.14
CA PHE A 99 12.61 5.70 -4.59
C PHE A 99 14.02 6.04 -4.18
N ASN A 100 14.33 5.81 -2.92
CA ASN A 100 15.64 6.10 -2.35
C ASN A 100 16.21 4.93 -1.54
N SER A 101 15.56 3.76 -1.63
CA SER A 101 15.95 2.59 -0.86
C SER A 101 15.61 1.35 -1.68
N SER A 102 16.28 0.25 -1.38
CA SER A 102 16.12 -1.02 -2.08
C SER A 102 16.35 -0.88 -3.59
N LEU A 103 17.30 -0.02 -3.96
CA LEU A 103 17.54 0.32 -5.36
C LEU A 103 18.19 -0.81 -6.16
N ASP A 104 18.77 -1.79 -5.46
CA ASP A 104 19.38 -2.97 -6.12
C ASP A 104 18.38 -4.10 -6.33
N GLY A 105 17.16 -3.96 -5.83
CA GLY A 105 16.15 -5.00 -5.97
C GLY A 105 15.71 -5.17 -7.42
N ASN A 106 15.46 -6.40 -7.82
CA ASN A 106 14.99 -6.68 -9.17
C ASN A 106 13.52 -6.36 -9.37
N VAL A 107 12.74 -6.32 -8.28
CA VAL A 107 11.30 -6.14 -8.34
C VAL A 107 10.85 -4.99 -7.46
N ARG A 108 11.29 -4.98 -6.20
CA ARG A 108 10.83 -4.00 -5.22
C ARG A 108 11.70 -2.75 -5.23
N ARG A 109 11.08 -1.64 -4.89
CA ARG A 109 11.76 -0.36 -4.61
C ARG A 109 11.06 0.29 -3.44
N ALA A 110 11.79 1.07 -2.67
CA ALA A 110 11.23 1.64 -1.45
C ALA A 110 11.51 3.13 -1.33
N ILE A 111 10.64 3.80 -0.59
CA ILE A 111 10.80 5.18 -0.18
C ILE A 111 11.02 5.16 1.32
N ASP A 112 12.20 5.61 1.76
CA ASP A 112 12.49 5.77 3.18
C ASP A 112 12.22 7.23 3.55
N ILE A 113 11.42 7.43 4.59
CA ILE A 113 11.07 8.76 5.09
C ILE A 113 11.67 8.89 6.47
N HIS A 114 12.49 9.93 6.67
CA HIS A 114 13.09 10.23 7.96
C HIS A 114 12.36 11.40 8.58
N GLU A 115 12.61 11.61 9.87
CA GLU A 115 11.98 12.70 10.61
C GLU A 115 12.21 14.02 9.92
N GLY A 116 11.15 14.79 9.72
CA GLY A 116 11.23 16.10 9.07
C GLY A 116 11.22 16.09 7.56
N GLU A 117 11.30 14.91 6.95
CA GLU A 117 11.23 14.82 5.50
C GLU A 117 9.77 14.75 5.01
N GLU A 118 9.53 15.35 3.87
CA GLU A 118 8.22 15.28 3.25
C GLU A 118 8.34 14.74 1.83
N VAL A 119 7.47 13.81 1.50
CA VAL A 119 7.39 13.25 0.15
C VAL A 119 6.46 14.15 -0.67
N ASN A 120 6.87 14.45 -1.91
CA ASN A 120 6.06 15.26 -2.80
C ASN A 120 4.71 14.56 -3.04
N GLU A 121 3.65 15.25 -2.70
CA GLU A 121 2.31 14.68 -2.72
C GLU A 121 1.87 14.27 -4.11
N SER A 122 2.00 15.16 -5.09
CA SER A 122 1.57 14.88 -6.47
C SER A 122 2.36 13.72 -7.07
N ALA A 123 3.67 13.73 -6.84
CA ALA A 123 4.54 12.68 -7.37
C ALA A 123 4.21 11.33 -6.76
N PHE A 124 3.97 11.30 -5.45
CA PHE A 124 3.63 10.07 -4.77
C PHE A 124 2.29 9.51 -5.26
N LYS A 125 1.28 10.37 -5.40
CA LYS A 125 -0.02 9.92 -5.88
C LYS A 125 0.08 9.40 -7.32
N ALA A 126 0.89 10.04 -8.15
CA ALA A 126 1.12 9.56 -9.51
C ALA A 126 1.76 8.17 -9.50
N LEU A 127 2.71 7.96 -8.59
CA LEU A 127 3.38 6.67 -8.46
C LEU A 127 2.40 5.57 -8.05
N VAL A 128 1.52 5.86 -7.11
CA VAL A 128 0.47 4.91 -6.70
C VAL A 128 -0.42 4.57 -7.88
N ARG A 129 -0.86 5.56 -8.64
CA ARG A 129 -1.72 5.32 -9.80
C ARG A 129 -1.01 4.48 -10.86
N GLN A 130 0.27 4.68 -11.05
CA GLN A 130 1.07 3.86 -11.97
C GLN A 130 1.12 2.40 -11.50
N ALA A 131 1.28 2.21 -10.20
CA ALA A 131 1.31 0.87 -9.63
C ALA A 131 -0.03 0.16 -9.80
N VAL A 132 -1.13 0.88 -9.60
CA VAL A 132 -2.47 0.34 -9.82
C VAL A 132 -2.63 -0.06 -11.29
N ALA A 133 -2.26 0.83 -12.20
CA ALA A 133 -2.38 0.55 -13.64
C ALA A 133 -1.58 -0.66 -14.05
N LEU A 134 -0.39 -0.80 -13.49
CA LEU A 134 0.46 -1.96 -13.80
C LEU A 134 -0.18 -3.26 -13.33
N ASN A 135 -0.72 -3.28 -12.11
CA ASN A 135 -1.40 -4.47 -11.59
C ASN A 135 -2.64 -4.81 -12.41
N SER A 136 -3.44 -3.81 -12.72
CA SER A 136 -4.69 -4.02 -13.46
C SER A 136 -4.41 -4.49 -14.89
N SER A 137 -3.36 -3.95 -15.50
CA SER A 137 -2.94 -4.38 -16.83
C SER A 137 -2.54 -5.87 -16.83
N GLY A 138 -1.77 -6.30 -15.83
CA GLY A 138 -1.38 -7.69 -15.70
C GLY A 138 -2.58 -8.60 -15.48
N LYS A 139 -3.53 -8.15 -14.69
CA LYS A 139 -4.74 -8.92 -14.42
C LYS A 139 -5.60 -9.07 -15.67
N SER A 140 -5.65 -8.05 -16.51
CA SER A 140 -6.48 -8.08 -17.72
C SER A 140 -5.99 -9.05 -18.76
N LYS A 141 -4.70 -9.41 -18.73
CA LYS A 141 -4.15 -10.35 -19.71
C LYS A 141 -4.61 -11.74 -19.38
N PRO A 142 -5.10 -12.46 -20.37
CA PRO A 142 -5.42 -13.86 -20.11
C PRO A 142 -4.20 -14.61 -19.75
N SER A 143 -3.83 -14.77 -19.22
CA SER A 143 -2.68 -15.31 -18.70
C SER A 143 -2.05 -16.09 -18.80
N LYS A 144 -1.83 -15.63 -19.12
CA LYS A 144 -1.35 -16.10 -19.12
C LYS A 144 -1.72 -16.86 -19.08
N LYS A 145 -2.10 -16.86 -19.55
CA LYS A 145 -2.59 -17.42 -19.65
C LYS A 145 -3.35 -17.37 -20.04
N ALA A 146 -3.31 -17.18 -20.72
CA ALA A 146 -3.75 -17.25 -21.20
C ALA A 146 -4.13 -16.72 -21.73
N ALA A 147 -3.96 -16.67 -22.35
CA ALA A 147 -3.97 -16.24 -22.79
C ALA A 147 -4.26 -15.73 -23.45
N ARG A 148 -4.03 -15.47 -24.01
CA ARG A 148 -3.94 -15.01 -24.41
C ARG A 148 -4.66 -14.77 -24.96
N LYS A 149 -5.17 -14.70 -25.58
CA LYS A 149 -5.56 -14.52 -25.97
C LYS A 149 -6.25 -13.91 -26.42
N ARG A 150 -6.47 -13.45 -27.15
CA ARG A 150 -6.84 -12.92 -27.48
C ARG A 150 -7.14 -12.34 -28.09
N PRO A 151 -7.28 -12.55 -28.89
CA PRO A 151 -7.29 -11.96 -29.37
C PRO A 151 -7.75 -11.09 -29.72
N PRO A 152 -7.68 -10.81 -30.31
CA PRO A 152 -7.67 -10.26 -30.40
C PRO A 152 -8.10 -9.49 -30.32
N GLU A 153 -7.96 -9.11 -30.53
CA GLU A 153 -7.74 -8.87 -30.05
C GLU A 153 -7.52 -8.63 -29.69
N GLY A 154 -7.51 -8.60 -30.36
CA GLY A 154 -6.87 -8.77 -29.78
C GLY A 154 -6.76 -8.78 -29.60
N SER A 155 -6.64 -8.72 -30.22
CA SER A 155 -6.21 -9.22 -29.74
C SER A 155 -6.11 -9.18 -29.39
#